data_380e0aac17babff76bce8959c6773035
#
_entry.id   380e0aac17babff76bce8959c6773035
#
_cell.length_a   1.000
_cell.length_b   1.000
_cell.length_c   1.000
_cell.angle_alpha   90.00
_cell.angle_beta   90.00
_cell.angle_gamma   90.00
#
_symmetry.space_group_name_H-M   'P 1'
#
loop_
_entity.id
_entity.type
_entity.pdbx_description
1 polymer ?
#
loop_
_entity_poly.entity_id
_entity_poly.type
_entity_poly.pdbx_seq_one_letter_code
_entity_poly.pdbx_strand_id
1 'polypeptide(L)'
;FEDIGLSNGRLNFRQIEGTHIMENIIYNELLCREFNVDVGVVEYCYKDEQKKSKRTQLEIDFVANKGSRRYYIQSALTVADEEKRAQEVNSLNRVGDSFKKIVVVKDNIIPWHDENGILYVGIEKFLLNETAMEL
;
A
#
# COMPACT_ATOMS: atom_id res chain seq x y z
N PHE A 1 13.30 -16.29 -6.56
CA PHE A 1 13.66 -15.11 -6.89
C PHE A 1 15.02 -14.71 -6.43
N GLU A 2 15.80 -15.08 -6.97
CA GLU A 2 17.05 -15.14 -6.81
C GLU A 2 17.68 -14.06 -7.51
N ASP A 3 18.29 -13.92 -8.22
CA ASP A 3 19.05 -13.02 -9.02
C ASP A 3 18.80 -11.57 -8.90
N ILE A 4 18.19 -11.18 -7.84
CA ILE A 4 17.87 -9.80 -7.64
C ILE A 4 19.12 -8.97 -7.55
N GLY A 5 20.14 -9.44 -6.94
CA GLY A 5 21.34 -8.66 -6.74
C GLY A 5 22.20 -8.45 -7.94
N LEU A 6 21.87 -9.07 -9.05
CA LEU A 6 22.71 -8.97 -10.21
C LEU A 6 22.76 -7.62 -10.84
N SER A 7 21.87 -6.78 -10.55
CA SER A 7 21.81 -5.55 -11.25
C SER A 7 22.76 -4.54 -10.76
N ASN A 8 23.82 -4.91 -10.22
CA ASN A 8 24.90 -4.01 -10.04
C ASN A 8 24.70 -2.85 -9.11
N GLY A 9 23.83 -2.93 -8.18
CA GLY A 9 23.78 -1.99 -7.12
C GLY A 9 23.29 -0.60 -7.43
N ARG A 10 22.57 -0.40 -8.46
CA ARG A 10 21.97 0.89 -8.72
C ARG A 10 20.89 1.18 -7.69
N LEU A 11 20.88 2.41 -7.18
CA LEU A 11 19.93 2.79 -6.16
C LEU A 11 18.48 2.57 -6.56
N ASN A 12 18.12 2.98 -7.78
CA ASN A 12 16.75 2.83 -8.24
C ASN A 12 16.35 1.37 -8.31
N PHE A 13 17.24 0.52 -8.76
CA PHE A 13 16.96 -0.89 -8.85
C PHE A 13 16.78 -1.50 -7.45
N ARG A 14 17.61 -1.09 -6.49
CA ARG A 14 17.47 -1.56 -5.12
C ARG A 14 16.16 -1.13 -4.50
N GLN A 15 15.68 0.07 -4.79
CA GLN A 15 14.39 0.53 -4.29
C GLN A 15 13.26 -0.31 -4.87
N ILE A 16 13.32 -0.61 -6.15
CA ILE A 16 12.32 -1.45 -6.80
C ILE A 16 12.32 -2.84 -6.19
N GLU A 17 13.48 -3.42 -5.97
CA GLU A 17 13.59 -4.72 -5.32
C GLU A 17 13.00 -4.70 -3.92
N GLY A 18 13.32 -3.67 -3.14
CA GLY A 18 12.80 -3.54 -1.79
C GLY A 18 11.28 -3.48 -1.78
N THR A 19 10.70 -2.77 -2.73
CA THR A 19 9.25 -2.69 -2.85
C THR A 19 8.65 -4.03 -3.18
N HIS A 20 9.22 -4.75 -4.14
CA HIS A 20 8.72 -6.07 -4.51
C HIS A 20 8.85 -7.08 -3.38
N ILE A 21 9.94 -7.04 -2.63
CA ILE A 21 10.14 -7.92 -1.49
C ILE A 21 9.07 -7.64 -0.43
N MET A 22 8.82 -6.37 -0.12
CA MET A 22 7.77 -6.00 0.83
C MET A 22 6.40 -6.49 0.36
N GLU A 23 6.09 -6.29 -0.91
CA GLU A 23 4.81 -6.71 -1.45
C GLU A 23 4.63 -8.22 -1.32
N ASN A 24 5.68 -8.99 -1.61
CA ASN A 24 5.63 -10.43 -1.46
C ASN A 24 5.43 -10.85 -0.01
N ILE A 25 6.11 -10.20 0.91
CA ILE A 25 5.97 -10.50 2.34
C ILE A 25 4.54 -10.22 2.80
N ILE A 26 4.00 -9.07 2.43
CA ILE A 26 2.63 -8.69 2.81
C ILE A 26 1.63 -9.67 2.22
N TYR A 27 1.79 -9.99 0.95
CA TYR A 27 0.90 -10.92 0.26
C TYR A 27 0.88 -12.28 0.96
N ASN A 28 2.06 -12.83 1.24
CA ASN A 28 2.15 -14.13 1.90
C ASN A 28 1.56 -14.10 3.30
N GLU A 29 1.77 -13.02 4.03
CA GLU A 29 1.19 -12.88 5.36
C GLU A 29 -0.34 -12.84 5.30
N LEU A 30 -0.90 -12.11 4.35
CA LEU A 30 -2.34 -12.04 4.18
C LEU A 30 -2.93 -13.40 3.84
N LEU A 31 -2.26 -14.17 2.99
CA LEU A 31 -2.69 -15.53 2.68
C LEU A 31 -2.63 -16.42 3.91
N CYS A 32 -1.59 -16.29 4.72
CA CYS A 32 -1.46 -17.05 5.96
C CYS A 32 -2.58 -16.73 6.95
N ARG A 33 -3.09 -15.51 6.90
CA ARG A 33 -4.23 -15.09 7.72
C ARG A 33 -5.57 -15.41 7.08
N GLU A 34 -5.55 -16.17 5.99
CA GLU A 34 -6.74 -16.65 5.30
C GLU A 34 -7.58 -15.58 4.62
N PHE A 35 -6.94 -14.49 4.19
CA PHE A 35 -7.61 -13.49 3.38
C PHE A 35 -7.59 -13.89 1.92
N ASN A 36 -8.63 -13.49 1.20
CA ASN A 36 -8.62 -13.48 -0.26
C ASN A 36 -8.01 -12.16 -0.69
N VAL A 37 -6.98 -12.21 -1.51
CA VAL A 37 -6.20 -11.03 -1.86
C VAL A 37 -6.28 -10.77 -3.36
N ASP A 38 -6.67 -9.54 -3.71
CA ASP A 38 -6.74 -9.08 -5.08
C ASP A 38 -6.00 -7.76 -5.21
N VAL A 39 -5.73 -7.35 -6.45
CA VAL A 39 -5.22 -6.01 -6.74
C VAL A 39 -6.41 -5.10 -6.98
N GLY A 40 -6.40 -3.94 -6.35
CA GLY A 40 -7.48 -2.97 -6.55
C GLY A 40 -7.14 -1.96 -7.63
N VAL A 41 -8.18 -1.47 -8.31
CA VAL A 41 -8.04 -0.42 -9.31
C VAL A 41 -9.08 0.65 -9.02
N VAL A 42 -8.65 1.90 -8.95
CA VAL A 42 -9.54 3.03 -8.73
C VAL A 42 -9.49 3.92 -9.97
N GLU A 43 -10.62 4.12 -10.62
CA GLU A 43 -10.71 5.03 -11.75
C GLU A 43 -11.26 6.36 -11.29
N TYR A 44 -10.73 7.43 -11.82
CA TYR A 44 -11.31 8.74 -11.58
C TYR A 44 -11.10 9.64 -12.78
N CYS A 45 -11.95 10.66 -12.88
CA CYS A 45 -11.89 11.64 -13.97
C CYS A 45 -11.38 12.96 -13.40
N TYR A 46 -10.57 13.65 -14.18
CA TYR A 46 -10.09 14.96 -13.81
C TYR A 46 -10.05 15.83 -15.06
N LYS A 47 -9.96 17.14 -14.87
CA LYS A 47 -9.82 18.08 -15.97
C LYS A 47 -8.37 18.52 -16.05
N ASP A 48 -7.83 18.47 -17.26
CA ASP A 48 -6.46 18.92 -17.47
C ASP A 48 -6.39 20.47 -17.58
N GLU A 49 -5.23 20.99 -17.89
CA GLU A 49 -5.03 22.43 -18.00
C GLU A 49 -5.90 23.07 -19.08
N GLN A 50 -6.28 22.30 -20.07
CA GLN A 50 -7.15 22.75 -21.15
C GLN A 50 -8.62 22.49 -20.87
N LYS A 51 -8.94 22.12 -19.63
CA LYS A 51 -10.29 21.79 -19.17
C LYS A 51 -10.94 20.62 -19.91
N LYS A 52 -10.13 19.75 -20.47
CA LYS A 52 -10.63 18.52 -21.08
C LYS A 52 -10.73 17.44 -20.01
N SER A 53 -11.82 16.70 -20.04
CA SER A 53 -12.01 15.56 -19.15
C SER A 53 -11.04 14.44 -19.50
N LYS A 54 -10.30 13.95 -18.51
CA LYS A 54 -9.41 12.81 -18.67
C LYS A 54 -9.71 11.78 -17.61
N ARG A 55 -9.50 10.52 -17.97
CA ARG A 55 -9.68 9.40 -17.06
C ARG A 55 -8.32 8.80 -16.75
N THR A 56 -8.12 8.45 -15.50
CA THR A 56 -6.90 7.76 -15.08
C THR A 56 -7.26 6.66 -14.12
N GLN A 57 -6.33 5.72 -13.95
CA GLN A 57 -6.49 4.60 -13.03
C GLN A 57 -5.34 4.61 -12.06
N LEU A 58 -5.65 4.30 -10.80
CA LEU A 58 -4.67 4.11 -9.75
C LEU A 58 -4.82 2.71 -9.19
N GLU A 59 -3.69 2.07 -8.90
CA GLU A 59 -3.70 0.73 -8.33
C GLU A 59 -3.58 0.78 -6.83
N ILE A 60 -4.26 -0.15 -6.18
CA ILE A 60 -4.08 -0.45 -4.76
C ILE A 60 -3.38 -1.80 -4.72
N ASP A 61 -2.25 -1.87 -4.01
CA ASP A 61 -1.44 -3.08 -4.00
C ASP A 61 -2.24 -4.31 -3.60
N PHE A 62 -3.04 -4.21 -2.54
CA PHE A 62 -3.82 -5.35 -2.07
C PHE A 62 -5.19 -4.94 -1.61
N VAL A 63 -6.18 -5.71 -2.04
CA VAL A 63 -7.53 -5.65 -1.48
C VAL A 63 -7.75 -7.00 -0.79
N ALA A 64 -7.76 -6.98 0.54
CA ALA A 64 -7.86 -8.20 1.33
C ALA A 64 -9.27 -8.36 1.87
N ASN A 65 -9.90 -9.48 1.54
CA ASN A 65 -11.27 -9.78 1.94
C ASN A 65 -11.30 -11.03 2.79
N LYS A 66 -12.07 -10.99 3.88
CA LYS A 66 -12.30 -12.15 4.72
C LYS A 66 -13.70 -12.04 5.33
N GLY A 67 -14.62 -12.84 4.85
CA GLY A 67 -16.02 -12.73 5.24
C GLY A 67 -16.58 -11.36 4.86
N SER A 68 -17.09 -10.63 5.84
CA SER A 68 -17.61 -9.28 5.61
C SER A 68 -16.55 -8.19 5.76
N ARG A 69 -15.32 -8.56 6.05
CA ARG A 69 -14.23 -7.61 6.25
C ARG A 69 -13.49 -7.36 4.95
N ARG A 70 -13.12 -6.10 4.75
CA ARG A 70 -12.31 -5.71 3.60
C ARG A 70 -11.31 -4.67 4.05
N TYR A 71 -10.07 -4.83 3.58
CA TYR A 71 -9.00 -3.90 3.88
C TYR A 71 -8.30 -3.52 2.58
N TYR A 72 -8.00 -2.25 2.43
CA TYR A 72 -7.21 -1.75 1.32
C TYR A 72 -5.82 -1.48 1.84
N ILE A 73 -4.82 -2.13 1.27
CA ILE A 73 -3.46 -2.10 1.79
C ILE A 73 -2.50 -1.65 0.69
N GLN A 74 -1.68 -0.68 1.04
CA GLN A 74 -0.66 -0.15 0.16
C GLN A 74 0.69 -0.33 0.85
N SER A 75 1.72 -0.71 0.10
CA SER A 75 3.07 -0.80 0.64
C SER A 75 3.86 0.44 0.26
N ALA A 76 4.72 0.90 1.15
CA ALA A 76 5.57 2.06 0.90
C ALA A 76 6.90 1.86 1.62
N LEU A 77 8.00 2.34 1.02
CA LEU A 77 9.29 2.23 1.67
C LEU A 77 9.42 3.19 2.82
N THR A 78 8.87 4.39 2.67
CA THR A 78 8.92 5.40 3.73
C THR A 78 7.78 6.39 3.55
N VAL A 79 7.37 7.03 4.65
CA VAL A 79 6.39 8.11 4.61
C VAL A 79 6.97 9.40 5.18
N ALA A 80 8.28 9.49 5.25
CA ALA A 80 8.94 10.67 5.81
C ALA A 80 8.71 11.93 4.98
N ASP A 81 8.51 11.78 3.68
CA ASP A 81 8.27 12.88 2.76
C ASP A 81 6.77 12.99 2.52
N GLU A 82 6.19 14.15 2.84
CA GLU A 82 4.76 14.37 2.66
C GLU A 82 4.31 14.21 1.22
N GLU A 83 5.12 14.66 0.28
CA GLU A 83 4.79 14.56 -1.13
C GLU A 83 4.72 13.12 -1.59
N LYS A 84 5.70 12.31 -1.19
CA LYS A 84 5.69 10.88 -1.48
C LYS A 84 4.54 10.17 -0.78
N ARG A 85 4.27 10.56 0.46
CA ARG A 85 3.14 10.00 1.19
C ARG A 85 1.83 10.29 0.47
N ALA A 86 1.65 11.51 0.01
CA ALA A 86 0.44 11.88 -0.72
C ALA A 86 0.27 11.05 -1.99
N GLN A 87 1.36 10.78 -2.70
CA GLN A 87 1.31 9.94 -3.89
C GLN A 87 0.93 8.51 -3.55
N GLU A 88 1.53 7.95 -2.50
CA GLU A 88 1.28 6.56 -2.11
C GLU A 88 -0.16 6.34 -1.65
N VAL A 89 -0.78 7.34 -1.03
CA VAL A 89 -2.13 7.19 -0.52
C VAL A 89 -3.20 7.73 -1.45
N ASN A 90 -2.82 8.26 -2.60
CA ASN A 90 -3.78 8.86 -3.52
C ASN A 90 -4.86 7.86 -3.93
N SER A 91 -4.47 6.62 -4.23
CA SER A 91 -5.44 5.59 -4.59
C SER A 91 -6.39 5.29 -3.43
N LEU A 92 -5.86 5.23 -2.21
CA LEU A 92 -6.67 4.95 -1.02
C LEU A 92 -7.66 6.07 -0.76
N ASN A 93 -7.24 7.32 -0.93
CA ASN A 93 -8.13 8.46 -0.73
C ASN A 93 -9.25 8.54 -1.76
N ARG A 94 -9.06 7.88 -2.89
CA ARG A 94 -10.06 7.90 -3.95
C ARG A 94 -11.08 6.76 -3.86
N VAL A 95 -10.86 5.82 -2.94
CA VAL A 95 -11.84 4.78 -2.68
C VAL A 95 -12.99 5.40 -1.91
N GLY A 96 -14.21 5.24 -2.42
CA GLY A 96 -15.37 5.92 -1.85
C GLY A 96 -16.10 5.18 -0.75
N ASP A 97 -15.56 4.09 -0.22
CA ASP A 97 -16.24 3.35 0.84
C ASP A 97 -15.57 3.57 2.19
N SER A 98 -16.15 2.97 3.23
CA SER A 98 -15.71 3.16 4.60
C SER A 98 -14.84 2.01 5.12
N PHE A 99 -14.44 1.08 4.27
CA PHE A 99 -13.56 0.00 4.70
C PHE A 99 -12.19 0.53 5.06
N LYS A 100 -11.50 -0.19 5.92
CA LYS A 100 -10.23 0.26 6.47
C LYS A 100 -9.14 0.34 5.41
N LYS A 101 -8.33 1.39 5.50
CA LYS A 101 -7.23 1.65 4.58
C LYS A 101 -5.95 1.68 5.38
N ILE A 102 -4.93 0.97 4.90
CA ILE A 102 -3.69 0.74 5.63
C ILE A 102 -2.50 0.96 4.71
N VAL A 103 -1.49 1.65 5.21
CA VAL A 103 -0.20 1.75 4.54
C VAL A 103 0.83 1.04 5.40
N VAL A 104 1.47 0.01 4.83
CA VAL A 104 2.53 -0.72 5.50
C VAL A 104 3.85 -0.18 5.00
N VAL A 105 4.69 0.31 5.92
CA VAL A 105 5.96 0.92 5.57
C VAL A 105 7.12 0.04 6.02
N LYS A 106 8.25 0.19 5.36
CA LYS A 106 9.45 -0.56 5.71
C LYS A 106 9.99 -0.15 7.07
N ASP A 107 9.89 1.13 7.40
CA ASP A 107 10.46 1.67 8.62
C ASP A 107 9.69 1.19 9.86
N ASN A 108 10.41 1.05 10.96
CA ASN A 108 9.79 0.67 12.21
C ASN A 108 9.21 1.92 12.86
N ILE A 109 7.93 2.15 12.67
CA ILE A 109 7.25 3.34 13.18
C ILE A 109 6.20 2.95 14.22
N ILE A 110 5.81 3.92 15.04
CA ILE A 110 4.66 3.77 15.93
C ILE A 110 3.40 3.92 15.06
N PRO A 111 2.46 2.97 15.15
CA PRO A 111 1.25 3.07 14.33
C PRO A 111 0.49 4.36 14.58
N TRP A 112 0.01 4.97 13.51
CA TRP A 112 -0.73 6.23 13.61
C TRP A 112 -1.75 6.32 12.48
N HIS A 113 -2.74 7.18 12.66
CA HIS A 113 -3.76 7.44 11.64
C HIS A 113 -3.63 8.89 11.17
N ASP A 114 -3.82 9.10 9.87
CA ASP A 114 -3.82 10.45 9.35
C ASP A 114 -5.23 11.07 9.42
N GLU A 115 -5.36 12.26 8.88
CA GLU A 115 -6.63 13.00 8.91
C GLU A 115 -7.75 12.30 8.14
N ASN A 116 -7.40 11.41 7.24
CA ASN A 116 -8.37 10.65 6.45
C ASN A 116 -8.67 9.27 7.04
N GLY A 117 -8.10 8.97 8.20
CA GLY A 117 -8.32 7.71 8.86
C GLY A 117 -7.48 6.56 8.32
N ILE A 118 -6.47 6.84 7.52
CA ILE A 118 -5.58 5.80 6.99
C ILE A 118 -4.59 5.41 8.07
N LEU A 119 -4.47 4.12 8.34
CA LEU A 119 -3.52 3.59 9.32
C LEU A 119 -2.15 3.42 8.68
N TYR A 120 -1.12 3.91 9.36
CA TYR A 120 0.26 3.69 8.97
C TYR A 120 0.92 2.78 9.99
N VAL A 121 1.51 1.68 9.53
CA VAL A 121 2.12 0.69 10.41
C VAL A 121 3.40 0.16 9.76
N GLY A 122 4.42 -0.12 10.58
CA GLY A 122 5.66 -0.70 10.08
C GLY A 122 5.49 -2.17 9.72
N ILE A 123 6.28 -2.65 8.77
CA ILE A 123 6.18 -4.03 8.29
C ILE A 123 6.43 -5.03 9.43
N GLU A 124 7.37 -4.73 10.30
CA GLU A 124 7.69 -5.62 11.42
C GLU A 124 6.48 -5.78 12.35
N LYS A 125 5.85 -4.67 12.72
CA LYS A 125 4.66 -4.73 13.56
C LYS A 125 3.51 -5.43 12.86
N PHE A 126 3.37 -5.19 11.57
CA PHE A 126 2.34 -5.86 10.79
C PHE A 126 2.50 -7.38 10.84
N LEU A 127 3.74 -7.86 10.73
CA LEU A 127 4.01 -9.30 10.72
C LEU A 127 3.87 -9.94 12.10
N LEU A 128 4.31 -9.24 13.14
CA LEU A 128 4.35 -9.81 14.49
C LEU A 128 3.02 -9.71 15.24
N ASN A 129 2.14 -8.83 14.82
CA ASN A 129 0.89 -8.59 15.52
C ASN A 129 -0.28 -9.01 14.64
N GLU A 130 -0.97 -10.09 15.04
CA GLU A 130 -2.10 -10.60 14.27
C GLU A 130 -3.25 -9.59 14.18
N THR A 131 -3.33 -8.66 15.12
CA THR A 131 -4.38 -7.65 15.12
C THR A 131 -3.88 -6.29 14.59
N ALA A 132 -2.74 -6.28 13.92
CA ALA A 132 -2.19 -5.02 13.40
C ALA A 132 -3.15 -4.29 12.49
N MET A 133 -3.97 -5.01 11.74
CA MET A 133 -4.93 -4.39 10.83
C MET A 133 -6.11 -3.75 11.55
N GLU A 134 -6.24 -4.01 12.84
CA GLU A 134 -7.32 -3.46 13.66
C GLU A 134 -6.87 -2.27 14.52
N LEU A 135 -5.63 -1.86 14.39
CA LEU A 135 -5.05 -0.77 15.21
C LEU A 135 -5.59 0.63 14.89
#